data_3ca0f340421f3003ce3a7c656269c24c
#
_entry.id   3ca0f340421f3003ce3a7c656269c24c
#
_cell.length_a   1.000
_cell.length_b   1.000
_cell.length_c   1.000
_cell.angle_alpha   90.00
_cell.angle_beta   90.00
_cell.angle_gamma   90.00
#
_symmetry.space_group_name_H-M   'P 1'
#
loop_
_entity.id
_entity.type
_entity.pdbx_description
1 polymer ?
#
loop_
_entity_poly.entity_id
_entity_poly.type
_entity_poly.pdbx_seq_one_letter_code
_entity_poly.pdbx_strand_id
1 'polypeptide(L)' 'MEYIYEETTVYAILFVVAFFASLIDSIA' A
#
# COMPACT_ATOMS: atom_id res chain seq x y z
N MET A 1 -19.13 4.40 -9.54
CA MET A 1 -18.65 4.97 -8.29
C MET A 1 -17.90 3.95 -7.45
N GLU A 2 -18.51 2.78 -7.27
CA GLU A 2 -17.85 1.75 -6.47
C GLU A 2 -16.53 1.31 -7.08
N TYR A 3 -16.42 1.40 -8.38
CA TYR A 3 -15.19 0.98 -9.04
C TYR A 3 -14.00 1.80 -8.58
N ILE A 4 -14.25 3.09 -8.39
CA ILE A 4 -13.17 3.99 -7.99
C ILE A 4 -12.66 3.62 -6.61
N TYR A 5 -13.57 3.26 -5.72
CA TYR A 5 -13.18 2.88 -4.36
C TYR A 5 -12.31 1.64 -4.37
N GLU A 6 -12.70 0.63 -5.17
CA GLU A 6 -11.92 -0.60 -5.23
C GLU A 6 -10.53 -0.34 -5.76
N GLU A 7 -10.43 0.45 -6.79
CA GLU A 7 -9.12 0.74 -7.37
C GLU A 7 -8.25 1.49 -6.38
N THR A 8 -8.82 2.46 -5.70
CA THR A 8 -8.08 3.24 -4.72
C THR A 8 -7.61 2.33 -3.58
N THR A 9 -8.45 1.41 -3.14
CA THR A 9 -8.11 0.51 -2.07
C THR A 9 -6.91 -0.36 -2.43
N VAL A 10 -6.89 -0.86 -3.66
CA VAL A 10 -5.80 -1.71 -4.11
C VAL A 10 -4.48 -0.94 -4.05
N TYR A 11 -4.48 0.28 -4.54
CA TYR A 11 -3.26 1.08 -4.53
C TYR A 11 -2.86 1.46 -3.11
N ALA A 12 -3.84 1.71 -2.27
CA ALA A 12 -3.56 2.04 -0.88
C ALA A 12 -2.86 0.89 -0.17
N ILE A 13 -3.34 -0.32 -0.41
CA ILE A 13 -2.74 -1.51 0.19
C ILE A 13 -1.32 -1.69 -0.31
N LEU A 14 -1.12 -1.53 -1.60
CA LEU A 14 0.22 -1.66 -2.17
C LEU A 14 1.17 -0.63 -1.57
N PHE A 15 0.68 0.57 -1.39
CA PHE A 15 1.50 1.64 -0.82
C PHE A 15 1.90 1.32 0.62
N VAL A 16 0.94 0.85 1.41
CA VAL A 16 1.21 0.53 2.80
C VAL A 16 2.21 -0.62 2.90
N VAL A 17 2.03 -1.64 2.08
CA VAL A 17 2.94 -2.79 2.09
C VAL A 17 4.35 -2.34 1.73
N ALA A 18 4.47 -1.52 0.70
CA ALA A 18 5.78 -1.03 0.28
C ALA A 18 6.41 -0.18 1.38
N PHE A 19 5.61 0.61 2.06
CA PHE A 19 6.11 1.46 3.13
C PHE A 19 6.66 0.62 4.28
N PHE A 20 5.91 -0.39 4.68
CA PHE A 20 6.35 -1.27 5.76
C PHE A 20 7.60 -2.05 5.35
N ALA A 21 7.63 -2.53 4.13
CA ALA A 21 8.81 -3.26 3.65
C ALA A 21 10.04 -2.37 3.70
N SER A 22 9.86 -1.11 3.34
CA SER A 22 10.97 -0.16 3.36
C SER A 22 11.46 0.09 4.78
N LEU A 23 10.53 0.19 5.72
CA LEU A 23 10.91 0.39 7.13
C LEU A 23 11.71 -0.79 7.65
N ILE A 24 11.23 -2.00 7.38
CA ILE A 24 11.91 -3.20 7.84
C ILE A 24 13.29 -3.29 7.23
N ASP A 25 13.40 -2.96 5.96
CA ASP A 25 14.69 -3.00 5.28
C ASP A 25 15.65 -1.99 5.89
N SER A 26 15.14 -0.86 6.30
CA SER A 26 15.96 0.19 6.89
C SER A 26 16.48 -0.24 8.27
N ILE A 27 15.66 -0.95 9.01
CA ILE A 27 16.03 -1.39 10.35
C ILE A 27 16.94 -2.62 10.26
N ALA A 28 16.52 -3.56 9.45
CA ALA A 28 17.25 -4.81 9.30
C ALA A 28 18.43 -4.63 8.39
#